data_5577ca70ce188d1a124c2bf15c622cec
#
_entry.id   5577ca70ce188d1a124c2bf15c622cec
#
_cell.length_a   1.000
_cell.length_b   1.000
_cell.length_c   1.000
_cell.angle_alpha   90.00
_cell.angle_beta   90.00
_cell.angle_gamma   90.00
#
_symmetry.space_group_name_H-M   'P 1'
#
loop_
_entity.id
_entity.type
_entity.pdbx_description
1 polymer ?
#
loop_
_entity_poly.entity_id
_entity_poly.type
_entity_poly.pdbx_seq_one_letter_code
_entity_poly.pdbx_strand_id
1 'polypeptide(L)'
;MFDNGPVPGRNDACWCGSGKKYKKCHSAFDERLERLWEEGWEVLPRTLYKTPADIEGIKRSAAINVGVLDYVGEHIAAGMTTNQIDQMIYDYTIEHGGTPADLNYEGYPQERVHLDHDVVCHGIPCDTDVLHEGDIITSIVPRSWTATLAIRAACSASARSLPSASVWSTSLAPAWKRV
;
A
#
# COMPACT_ATOMS: atom_id res chain seq x y z
N MET A 1 -8.96 18.23 -23.01
CA MET A 1 -7.78 19.10 -22.85
C MET A 1 -6.76 18.33 -22.05
N PHE A 2 -5.57 18.12 -22.58
CA PHE A 2 -4.49 17.43 -21.85
C PHE A 2 -4.02 18.35 -20.72
N ASP A 3 -4.52 18.11 -19.53
CA ASP A 3 -4.17 18.93 -18.36
C ASP A 3 -2.92 18.35 -17.69
N ASN A 4 -1.79 18.87 -18.10
CA ASN A 4 -0.50 18.49 -17.54
C ASN A 4 0.03 19.53 -16.52
N GLY A 5 -0.84 20.46 -16.08
CA GLY A 5 -0.45 21.59 -15.27
C GLY A 5 0.48 22.57 -16.02
N PRO A 6 0.95 23.63 -15.37
CA PRO A 6 1.79 24.64 -16.01
C PRO A 6 3.12 24.03 -16.48
N VAL A 7 3.46 24.29 -17.75
CA VAL A 7 4.76 23.90 -18.33
C VAL A 7 5.84 24.88 -17.84
N PRO A 8 6.93 24.40 -17.22
CA PRO A 8 8.03 25.29 -16.83
C PRO A 8 8.68 25.96 -18.04
N GLY A 9 9.18 27.19 -17.86
CA GLY A 9 10.01 27.82 -18.86
C GLY A 9 11.30 27.05 -19.12
N ARG A 10 11.86 27.15 -20.33
CA ARG A 10 13.05 26.36 -20.75
C ARG A 10 14.21 26.40 -19.74
N ASN A 11 14.39 27.51 -19.05
CA ASN A 11 15.48 27.71 -18.09
C ASN A 11 15.09 27.52 -16.63
N ASP A 12 13.81 27.31 -16.35
CA ASP A 12 13.30 27.10 -15.00
C ASP A 12 13.72 25.73 -14.45
N ALA A 13 13.58 25.54 -13.14
CA ALA A 13 13.77 24.24 -12.51
C ALA A 13 12.77 23.24 -13.07
N CYS A 14 13.24 22.03 -13.33
CA CYS A 14 12.36 20.97 -13.83
C CYS A 14 11.34 20.54 -12.76
N TRP A 15 10.11 20.31 -13.19
CA TRP A 15 9.00 19.87 -12.33
C TRP A 15 9.30 18.58 -11.55
N CYS A 16 10.24 17.74 -12.02
CA CYS A 16 10.59 16.46 -11.36
C CYS A 16 11.44 16.64 -10.08
N GLY A 17 11.77 17.85 -9.66
CA GLY A 17 12.56 18.10 -8.45
C GLY A 17 14.05 17.77 -8.56
N SER A 18 14.56 17.44 -9.76
CA SER A 18 15.99 17.09 -9.96
C SER A 18 16.96 18.27 -9.84
N GLY A 19 16.47 19.50 -9.71
CA GLY A 19 17.28 20.75 -9.74
C GLY A 19 17.87 21.10 -11.12
N LYS A 20 17.69 20.26 -12.14
CA LYS A 20 18.15 20.55 -13.51
C LYS A 20 17.19 21.52 -14.20
N LYS A 21 17.71 22.29 -15.17
CA LYS A 21 16.88 23.12 -16.04
C LYS A 21 15.94 22.25 -16.87
N TYR A 22 14.67 22.65 -17.01
CA TYR A 22 13.64 21.91 -17.73
C TYR A 22 14.08 21.47 -19.11
N LYS A 23 14.67 22.34 -19.93
CA LYS A 23 15.20 22.02 -21.27
C LYS A 23 16.26 20.92 -21.33
N LYS A 24 16.94 20.65 -20.19
CA LYS A 24 17.97 19.62 -20.07
C LYS A 24 17.49 18.38 -19.30
N CYS A 25 16.19 18.34 -18.98
CA CYS A 25 15.60 17.28 -18.18
C CYS A 25 14.37 16.68 -18.88
N HIS A 26 13.20 17.27 -18.72
CA HIS A 26 11.95 16.69 -19.19
C HIS A 26 11.26 17.42 -20.36
N SER A 27 11.86 18.46 -20.96
CA SER A 27 11.26 19.16 -22.10
C SER A 27 10.95 18.20 -23.26
N ALA A 28 11.92 17.39 -23.68
CA ALA A 28 11.72 16.44 -24.78
C ALA A 28 10.73 15.31 -24.43
N PHE A 29 10.65 14.95 -23.15
CA PHE A 29 9.68 13.97 -22.68
C PHE A 29 8.25 14.54 -22.74
N ASP A 30 8.05 15.75 -22.24
CA ASP A 30 6.75 16.42 -22.27
C ASP A 30 6.28 16.68 -23.70
N GLU A 31 7.17 17.14 -24.59
CA GLU A 31 6.91 17.31 -26.03
C GLU A 31 6.50 16.00 -26.72
N ARG A 32 7.06 14.87 -26.28
CA ARG A 32 6.66 13.55 -26.79
C ARG A 32 5.26 13.18 -26.30
N LEU A 33 4.94 13.43 -25.02
CA LEU A 33 3.63 13.13 -24.47
C LEU A 33 2.54 13.98 -25.17
N GLU A 34 2.81 15.26 -25.45
CA GLU A 34 1.90 16.14 -26.15
C GLU A 34 1.60 15.63 -27.56
N ARG A 35 2.62 15.21 -28.31
CA ARG A 35 2.42 14.59 -29.65
C ARG A 35 1.60 13.30 -29.57
N LEU A 36 1.87 12.43 -28.60
CA LEU A 36 1.09 11.19 -28.44
C LEU A 36 -0.38 11.50 -28.15
N TRP A 37 -0.64 12.53 -27.34
CA TRP A 37 -2.00 12.96 -27.05
C TRP A 37 -2.70 13.54 -28.31
N GLU A 38 -1.99 14.33 -29.11
CA GLU A 38 -2.49 14.85 -30.40
C GLU A 38 -2.80 13.74 -31.40
N GLU A 39 -2.04 12.64 -31.36
CA GLU A 39 -2.25 11.42 -32.15
C GLU A 39 -3.43 10.57 -31.64
N GLY A 40 -4.06 10.96 -30.51
CA GLY A 40 -5.22 10.27 -29.94
C GLY A 40 -4.88 9.18 -28.93
N TRP A 41 -3.62 9.08 -28.47
CA TRP A 41 -3.24 8.16 -27.41
C TRP A 41 -3.70 8.67 -26.05
N GLU A 42 -4.05 7.74 -25.15
CA GLU A 42 -4.28 8.07 -23.76
C GLU A 42 -2.93 8.34 -23.08
N VAL A 43 -2.74 9.55 -22.57
CA VAL A 43 -1.51 9.98 -21.91
C VAL A 43 -1.81 10.29 -20.46
N LEU A 44 -1.04 9.70 -19.55
CA LEU A 44 -1.19 9.92 -18.12
C LEU A 44 -0.78 11.35 -17.73
N PRO A 45 -1.54 12.01 -16.86
CA PRO A 45 -1.21 13.36 -16.40
C PRO A 45 0.11 13.37 -15.61
N ARG A 46 0.85 14.47 -15.69
CA ARG A 46 2.16 14.66 -15.03
C ARG A 46 2.10 14.43 -13.52
N THR A 47 0.99 14.69 -12.88
CA THR A 47 0.77 14.48 -11.45
C THR A 47 0.93 13.00 -11.01
N LEU A 48 0.83 12.06 -11.94
CA LEU A 48 1.04 10.65 -11.66
C LEU A 48 2.52 10.24 -11.68
N TYR A 49 3.39 11.06 -12.25
CA TYR A 49 4.84 10.80 -12.24
C TYR A 49 5.42 11.19 -10.88
N LYS A 50 6.00 10.22 -10.20
CA LYS A 50 6.54 10.40 -8.86
C LYS A 50 7.94 10.97 -8.90
N THR A 51 8.19 11.98 -8.08
CA THR A 51 9.54 12.52 -7.85
C THR A 51 10.37 11.58 -6.99
N PRO A 52 11.70 11.75 -6.94
CA PRO A 52 12.52 10.99 -5.98
C PRO A 52 12.07 11.15 -4.53
N ALA A 53 11.56 12.31 -4.13
CA ALA A 53 11.02 12.54 -2.79
C ALA A 53 9.74 11.73 -2.54
N ASP A 54 8.84 11.67 -3.53
CA ASP A 54 7.63 10.83 -3.44
C ASP A 54 7.99 9.36 -3.32
N ILE A 55 8.99 8.89 -4.09
CA ILE A 55 9.46 7.51 -4.04
C ILE A 55 10.02 7.17 -2.65
N GLU A 56 10.80 8.07 -2.04
CA GLU A 56 11.28 7.86 -0.66
C GLU A 56 10.14 7.85 0.36
N GLY A 57 9.11 8.68 0.20
CA GLY A 57 7.90 8.63 1.00
C GLY A 57 7.17 7.28 0.87
N ILE A 58 6.99 6.79 -0.38
CA ILE A 58 6.39 5.47 -0.65
C ILE A 58 7.19 4.35 0.02
N LYS A 59 8.53 4.39 -0.08
CA LYS A 59 9.38 3.38 0.57
C LYS A 59 9.21 3.36 2.09
N ARG A 60 9.11 4.52 2.74
CA ARG A 60 8.88 4.62 4.18
C ARG A 60 7.52 4.04 4.58
N SER A 61 6.45 4.41 3.87
CA SER A 61 5.12 3.84 4.08
C SER A 61 5.13 2.32 3.86
N ALA A 62 5.80 1.84 2.82
CA ALA A 62 5.93 0.42 2.52
C ALA A 62 6.73 -0.33 3.60
N ALA A 63 7.76 0.28 4.18
CA ALA A 63 8.53 -0.34 5.27
C ALA A 63 7.67 -0.56 6.52
N ILE A 64 6.81 0.41 6.87
CA ILE A 64 5.85 0.25 7.98
C ILE A 64 4.87 -0.89 7.66
N ASN A 65 4.32 -0.96 6.43
CA ASN A 65 3.41 -2.03 6.03
C ASN A 65 4.04 -3.42 6.11
N VAL A 66 5.30 -3.55 5.70
CA VAL A 66 6.03 -4.82 5.82
C VAL A 66 6.16 -5.20 7.30
N GLY A 67 6.62 -4.25 8.12
CA GLY A 67 6.81 -4.48 9.55
C GLY A 67 5.51 -4.84 10.29
N VAL A 68 4.39 -4.18 9.97
CA VAL A 68 3.07 -4.53 10.53
C VAL A 68 2.72 -5.98 10.23
N LEU A 69 2.84 -6.40 8.96
CA LEU A 69 2.45 -7.74 8.55
C LEU A 69 3.37 -8.82 9.12
N ASP A 70 4.67 -8.53 9.21
CA ASP A 70 5.62 -9.41 9.86
C ASP A 70 5.30 -9.53 11.37
N TYR A 71 5.01 -8.40 12.03
CA TYR A 71 4.62 -8.37 13.44
C TYR A 71 3.33 -9.16 13.72
N VAL A 72 2.29 -8.96 12.90
CA VAL A 72 1.03 -9.72 13.02
C VAL A 72 1.31 -11.21 12.81
N GLY A 73 2.07 -11.57 11.78
CA GLY A 73 2.42 -12.96 11.49
C GLY A 73 3.18 -13.68 12.61
N GLU A 74 3.95 -12.95 13.41
CA GLU A 74 4.69 -13.48 14.56
C GLU A 74 3.84 -13.61 15.83
N HIS A 75 2.77 -12.82 15.96
CA HIS A 75 1.99 -12.71 17.20
C HIS A 75 0.57 -13.27 17.10
N ILE A 76 0.10 -13.55 15.89
CA ILE A 76 -1.23 -14.09 15.67
C ILE A 76 -1.36 -15.50 16.28
N ALA A 77 -2.47 -15.74 17.01
CA ALA A 77 -2.72 -17.01 17.66
C ALA A 77 -4.22 -17.35 17.68
N ALA A 78 -4.53 -18.64 17.74
CA ALA A 78 -5.89 -19.10 17.95
C ALA A 78 -6.43 -18.54 19.29
N GLY A 79 -7.72 -18.17 19.29
CA GLY A 79 -8.38 -17.52 20.40
C GLY A 79 -8.37 -15.97 20.35
N MET A 80 -7.59 -15.37 19.46
CA MET A 80 -7.65 -13.92 19.23
C MET A 80 -8.89 -13.55 18.42
N THR A 81 -9.47 -12.38 18.70
CA THR A 81 -10.52 -11.81 17.88
C THR A 81 -9.94 -10.97 16.75
N THR A 82 -10.69 -10.77 15.67
CA THR A 82 -10.29 -9.87 14.57
C THR A 82 -10.10 -8.43 15.08
N ASN A 83 -10.85 -7.99 16.09
CA ASN A 83 -10.65 -6.70 16.76
C ASN A 83 -9.29 -6.60 17.47
N GLN A 84 -8.85 -7.66 18.14
CA GLN A 84 -7.54 -7.66 18.80
C GLN A 84 -6.40 -7.57 17.78
N ILE A 85 -6.55 -8.23 16.64
CA ILE A 85 -5.56 -8.16 15.56
C ILE A 85 -5.56 -6.76 14.93
N ASP A 86 -6.73 -6.17 14.71
CA ASP A 86 -6.89 -4.80 14.23
C ASP A 86 -6.19 -3.80 15.16
N GLN A 87 -6.39 -3.96 16.48
CA GLN A 87 -5.71 -3.11 17.47
C GLN A 87 -4.17 -3.27 17.42
N MET A 88 -3.66 -4.49 17.26
CA MET A 88 -2.21 -4.72 17.09
C MET A 88 -1.67 -3.99 15.86
N ILE A 89 -2.39 -4.02 14.75
CA ILE A 89 -2.03 -3.34 13.51
C ILE A 89 -1.99 -1.83 13.72
N TYR A 90 -3.02 -1.29 14.39
CA TYR A 90 -3.11 0.13 14.72
C TYR A 90 -1.94 0.58 15.61
N ASP A 91 -1.71 -0.12 16.73
CA ASP A 91 -0.68 0.24 17.71
C ASP A 91 0.72 0.23 17.07
N TYR A 92 1.06 -0.82 16.33
CA TYR A 92 2.32 -0.90 15.61
C TYR A 92 2.48 0.26 14.62
N THR A 93 1.42 0.60 13.89
CA THR A 93 1.42 1.68 12.91
C THR A 93 1.75 3.03 13.55
N ILE A 94 1.07 3.35 14.65
CA ILE A 94 1.27 4.61 15.38
C ILE A 94 2.67 4.67 15.99
N GLU A 95 3.13 3.58 16.61
CA GLU A 95 4.45 3.49 17.22
C GLU A 95 5.58 3.76 16.21
N HIS A 96 5.40 3.31 14.96
CA HIS A 96 6.38 3.52 13.88
C HIS A 96 6.15 4.80 13.06
N GLY A 97 5.27 5.70 13.53
CA GLY A 97 5.04 7.02 12.92
C GLY A 97 4.23 6.98 11.63
N GLY A 98 3.54 5.88 11.35
CA GLY A 98 2.60 5.76 10.26
C GLY A 98 1.22 6.30 10.64
N THR A 99 0.37 6.49 9.63
CA THR A 99 -1.04 6.83 9.82
C THR A 99 -1.88 5.77 9.12
N PRO A 100 -2.84 5.12 9.83
CA PRO A 100 -3.82 4.23 9.21
C PRO A 100 -4.60 4.97 8.13
N ALA A 101 -4.62 4.45 6.91
CA ALA A 101 -5.23 5.17 5.79
C ALA A 101 -6.70 4.81 5.58
N ASP A 102 -7.13 3.64 6.00
CA ASP A 102 -8.53 3.20 5.91
C ASP A 102 -9.40 3.74 7.04
N LEU A 103 -8.80 4.07 8.19
CA LEU A 103 -9.53 4.56 9.34
C LEU A 103 -10.28 5.86 9.00
N ASN A 104 -11.61 5.81 9.13
CA ASN A 104 -12.53 6.89 8.76
C ASN A 104 -12.57 7.26 7.26
N TYR A 105 -11.92 6.50 6.38
CA TYR A 105 -12.05 6.70 4.94
C TYR A 105 -13.46 6.28 4.49
N GLU A 106 -14.21 7.22 3.91
CA GLU A 106 -15.60 7.03 3.49
C GLU A 106 -16.52 6.45 4.61
N GLY A 107 -16.19 6.73 5.87
CA GLY A 107 -16.95 6.24 7.03
C GLY A 107 -16.58 4.82 7.48
N TYR A 108 -15.50 4.24 6.96
CA TYR A 108 -15.02 2.94 7.41
C TYR A 108 -14.41 3.06 8.83
N PRO A 109 -14.90 2.28 9.81
CA PRO A 109 -14.58 2.56 11.22
C PRO A 109 -13.24 1.99 11.70
N GLN A 110 -12.61 1.04 10.98
CA GLN A 110 -11.46 0.26 11.43
C GLN A 110 -10.50 -0.07 10.29
N GLU A 111 -9.44 -0.83 10.56
CA GLU A 111 -8.57 -1.44 9.55
C GLU A 111 -9.27 -2.65 8.91
N ARG A 112 -8.72 -3.17 7.81
CA ARG A 112 -9.34 -4.27 7.07
C ARG A 112 -8.72 -5.61 7.47
N VAL A 113 -9.25 -6.20 8.51
CA VAL A 113 -8.90 -7.55 8.98
C VAL A 113 -10.15 -8.43 8.95
N HIS A 114 -10.09 -9.59 8.34
CA HIS A 114 -11.22 -10.53 8.31
C HIS A 114 -10.77 -11.98 8.23
N LEU A 115 -11.61 -12.87 8.71
CA LEU A 115 -11.44 -14.31 8.54
C LEU A 115 -11.88 -14.73 7.14
N ASP A 116 -11.07 -15.57 6.47
CA ASP A 116 -11.32 -16.04 5.11
C ASP A 116 -12.28 -17.25 5.10
N HIS A 117 -13.44 -17.13 5.77
CA HIS A 117 -14.49 -18.15 5.69
C HIS A 117 -15.52 -17.80 4.63
N ASP A 118 -16.39 -16.82 4.94
CA ASP A 118 -17.48 -16.39 4.07
C ASP A 118 -17.28 -14.97 3.56
N VAL A 119 -16.30 -14.23 4.11
CA VAL A 119 -16.00 -12.83 3.75
C VAL A 119 -14.84 -12.80 2.76
N VAL A 120 -15.16 -12.45 1.52
CA VAL A 120 -14.16 -12.41 0.43
C VAL A 120 -13.24 -11.19 0.53
N CYS A 121 -13.78 -10.03 0.95
CA CYS A 121 -13.03 -8.79 1.15
C CYS A 121 -13.84 -7.80 1.99
N HIS A 122 -13.19 -6.72 2.46
CA HIS A 122 -13.81 -5.63 3.22
C HIS A 122 -14.53 -6.08 4.50
N GLY A 123 -14.06 -7.14 5.14
CA GLY A 123 -14.54 -7.54 6.45
C GLY A 123 -14.26 -6.46 7.49
N ILE A 124 -15.22 -6.26 8.41
CA ILE A 124 -15.08 -5.32 9.52
C ILE A 124 -14.71 -6.13 10.76
N PRO A 125 -13.56 -5.85 11.40
CA PRO A 125 -13.15 -6.52 12.62
C PRO A 125 -14.21 -6.44 13.70
N CYS A 126 -14.38 -7.52 14.47
CA CYS A 126 -15.33 -7.55 15.59
C CYS A 126 -14.86 -8.51 16.69
N ASP A 127 -15.49 -8.41 17.88
CA ASP A 127 -15.13 -9.25 19.03
C ASP A 127 -15.77 -10.66 18.97
N THR A 128 -16.71 -10.87 18.07
CA THR A 128 -17.35 -12.17 17.88
C THR A 128 -16.64 -13.07 16.90
N ASP A 129 -15.77 -12.50 16.07
CA ASP A 129 -14.96 -13.20 15.09
C ASP A 129 -13.67 -13.67 15.74
N VAL A 130 -13.67 -14.90 16.23
CA VAL A 130 -12.55 -15.51 16.97
C VAL A 130 -11.79 -16.47 16.07
N LEU A 131 -10.47 -16.32 16.00
CA LEU A 131 -9.58 -17.23 15.29
C LEU A 131 -9.57 -18.61 15.94
N HIS A 132 -9.73 -19.66 15.14
CA HIS A 132 -9.53 -21.04 15.56
C HIS A 132 -8.24 -21.60 14.94
N GLU A 133 -7.79 -22.73 15.47
CA GLU A 133 -6.62 -23.41 14.93
C GLU A 133 -6.94 -23.94 13.52
N GLY A 134 -6.13 -23.55 12.54
CA GLY A 134 -6.32 -23.90 11.13
C GLY A 134 -7.00 -22.83 10.29
N ASP A 135 -7.51 -21.76 10.91
CA ASP A 135 -8.13 -20.66 10.18
C ASP A 135 -7.08 -19.84 9.39
N ILE A 136 -7.54 -19.25 8.30
CA ILE A 136 -6.79 -18.29 7.49
C ILE A 136 -7.38 -16.91 7.73
N ILE A 137 -6.52 -15.92 7.91
CA ILE A 137 -6.92 -14.52 8.07
C ILE A 137 -6.23 -13.65 7.02
N THR A 138 -6.98 -12.76 6.41
CA THR A 138 -6.45 -11.73 5.51
C THR A 138 -6.38 -10.39 6.22
N SER A 139 -5.20 -9.79 6.22
CA SER A 139 -4.96 -8.45 6.72
C SER A 139 -4.57 -7.53 5.56
N ILE A 140 -5.34 -6.47 5.32
CA ILE A 140 -5.06 -5.45 4.31
C ILE A 140 -4.68 -4.18 5.04
N VAL A 141 -3.44 -3.72 4.83
CA VAL A 141 -2.87 -2.63 5.62
C VAL A 141 -2.41 -1.47 4.73
N PRO A 142 -3.31 -0.56 4.36
CA PRO A 142 -2.91 0.68 3.73
C PRO A 142 -2.36 1.66 4.77
N ARG A 143 -1.19 2.24 4.49
CA ARG A 143 -0.52 3.19 5.38
C ARG A 143 -0.11 4.43 4.63
N SER A 144 -0.24 5.55 5.29
CA SER A 144 0.33 6.78 4.79
C SER A 144 1.41 7.30 5.73
N TRP A 145 2.48 7.83 5.15
CA TRP A 145 3.49 8.60 5.83
C TRP A 145 3.64 9.93 5.11
N THR A 146 3.32 11.04 5.79
CA THR A 146 3.34 12.40 5.21
C THR A 146 2.66 12.48 3.83
N ALA A 147 1.39 12.07 3.74
CA ALA A 147 0.58 12.04 2.51
C ALA A 147 1.06 11.10 1.39
N THR A 148 1.98 10.18 1.68
CA THR A 148 2.42 9.15 0.74
C THR A 148 1.86 7.80 1.15
N LEU A 149 1.05 7.20 0.28
CA LEU A 149 0.31 5.97 0.54
C LEU A 149 1.07 4.74 0.01
N ALA A 150 1.09 3.67 0.81
CA ALA A 150 1.41 2.32 0.38
C ALA A 150 0.33 1.35 0.87
N ILE A 151 0.03 0.33 0.07
CA ILE A 151 -0.96 -0.70 0.41
C ILE A 151 -0.28 -2.07 0.30
N ARG A 152 -0.52 -2.92 1.29
CA ARG A 152 -0.11 -4.32 1.26
C ARG A 152 -1.18 -5.19 1.91
N ALA A 153 -1.35 -6.40 1.39
CA ALA A 153 -2.18 -7.44 1.98
C ALA A 153 -1.35 -8.70 2.20
N ALA A 154 -1.63 -9.43 3.24
CA ALA A 154 -1.08 -10.75 3.49
C ALA A 154 -2.14 -11.66 4.07
N CYS A 155 -2.06 -12.95 3.71
CA CYS A 155 -2.82 -14.00 4.36
C CYS A 155 -1.91 -14.69 5.36
N SER A 156 -2.33 -14.76 6.61
CA SER A 156 -1.65 -15.47 7.67
C SER A 156 -2.49 -16.68 8.09
N ALA A 157 -1.83 -17.76 8.48
CA ALA A 157 -2.50 -18.95 8.96
C ALA A 157 -2.21 -19.13 10.44
N SER A 158 -3.22 -19.47 11.24
CA SER A 158 -3.01 -19.84 12.64
C SER A 158 -2.26 -21.17 12.77
N ALA A 159 -1.65 -21.43 13.91
CA ALA A 159 -0.52 -22.36 14.15
C ALA A 159 -0.61 -23.81 13.64
N ARG A 160 -1.72 -24.25 13.03
CA ARG A 160 -1.84 -25.54 12.32
C ARG A 160 -2.74 -25.44 11.09
N SER A 161 -2.38 -24.59 10.14
CA SER A 161 -3.06 -24.60 8.84
C SER A 161 -2.86 -25.93 8.12
N LEU A 162 -3.84 -26.29 7.30
CA LEU A 162 -3.74 -27.43 6.38
C LEU A 162 -2.45 -27.31 5.55
N PRO A 163 -1.78 -28.43 5.22
CA PRO A 163 -0.54 -28.42 4.41
C PRO A 163 -0.65 -27.60 3.11
N SER A 164 -1.86 -27.49 2.55
CA SER A 164 -2.15 -26.66 1.37
C SER A 164 -2.03 -25.15 1.64
N ALA A 165 -2.47 -24.67 2.80
CA ALA A 165 -2.38 -23.23 3.14
C ALA A 165 -0.95 -22.81 3.44
N SER A 166 -0.15 -23.67 4.07
CA SER A 166 1.28 -23.42 4.30
C SER A 166 2.09 -23.37 2.99
N VAL A 167 1.70 -24.15 1.98
CA VAL A 167 2.32 -24.14 0.65
C VAL A 167 2.07 -22.78 -0.05
N TRP A 168 0.86 -22.24 0.07
CA TRP A 168 0.54 -20.94 -0.51
C TRP A 168 1.29 -19.78 0.18
N SER A 169 1.36 -19.78 1.51
CA SER A 169 2.08 -18.75 2.26
C SER A 169 3.59 -18.79 2.01
N THR A 170 4.19 -19.98 1.90
CA THR A 170 5.63 -20.14 1.62
C THR A 170 5.99 -20.00 0.14
N SER A 171 5.10 -20.32 -0.80
CA SER A 171 5.36 -20.17 -2.23
C SER A 171 5.29 -18.72 -2.71
N LEU A 172 4.50 -17.87 -2.05
CA LEU A 172 4.42 -16.45 -2.35
C LEU A 172 5.56 -15.64 -1.73
N ALA A 173 6.12 -16.08 -0.59
CA ALA A 173 7.20 -15.37 0.09
C ALA A 173 8.45 -15.10 -0.79
N PRO A 174 8.92 -16.00 -1.68
CA PRO A 174 10.03 -15.72 -2.58
C PRO A 174 9.70 -14.76 -3.72
N ALA A 175 8.44 -14.67 -4.14
CA ALA A 175 8.02 -13.79 -5.23
C ALA A 175 8.10 -12.30 -4.83
N TRP A 176 7.87 -11.99 -3.57
CA TRP A 176 7.91 -10.61 -3.04
C TRP A 176 9.32 -10.07 -2.80
N LYS A 177 10.32 -10.93 -2.73
CA LYS A 177 11.74 -10.52 -2.54
C LYS A 177 12.45 -10.13 -3.84
N ARG A 178 11.75 -10.13 -4.99
CA ARG A 178 12.34 -9.85 -6.31
C ARG A 178 11.82 -8.57 -6.98
N VAL A 179 11.13 -7.69 -6.25
CA VAL A 179 10.72 -6.38 -6.78
C VAL A 179 11.48 -5.27 -6.09
#